data_2aa1f1db7a60f936434e77068fd33539
#
_entry.id   2aa1f1db7a60f936434e77068fd33539
#
_cell.length_a   1.000
_cell.length_b   1.000
_cell.length_c   1.000
_cell.angle_alpha   90.00
_cell.angle_beta   90.00
_cell.angle_gamma   90.00
#
_symmetry.space_group_name_H-M   'P 1'
#
loop_
_entity.id
_entity.type
_entity.pdbx_description
1 polymer ?
#
loop_
_entity_poly.entity_id
_entity_poly.type
_entity_poly.pdbx_seq_one_letter_code
_entity_poly.pdbx_strand_id
1 'polypeptide(L)'
;MEYVLAFAGTNDFKDIQQDISQFLGTGPASQYGIAVSLGRQFASLYDGYEKTIVGHSLGGGLATAVSMSTDIPAITFNPAAMTEHTKAQLGIQNVTRTNVTNYVVAGEPLSVLQNITRMHLPGNTNFIHVQNSSSNPFVNSFNAHKISTIKHLLPR
;
A
#
# COMPACT_ATOMS: atom_id res chain seq x y z
N MET A 1 15.84 14.76 -13.30
CA MET A 1 15.30 13.46 -13.78
C MET A 1 14.82 12.72 -12.54
N GLU A 2 13.59 12.22 -12.55
CA GLU A 2 12.98 11.48 -11.46
C GLU A 2 12.95 9.98 -11.81
N TYR A 3 13.23 9.13 -10.83
CA TYR A 3 13.15 7.67 -10.94
C TYR A 3 12.03 7.14 -10.07
N VAL A 4 11.24 6.21 -10.59
CA VAL A 4 10.09 5.63 -9.90
C VAL A 4 10.28 4.13 -9.75
N LEU A 5 10.19 3.64 -8.49
CA LEU A 5 10.12 2.21 -8.18
C LEU A 5 8.66 1.83 -7.94
N ALA A 6 8.10 0.96 -8.79
CA ALA A 6 6.72 0.54 -8.70
C ALA A 6 6.61 -0.91 -8.19
N PHE A 7 5.77 -1.13 -7.18
CA PHE A 7 5.43 -2.46 -6.68
C PHE A 7 4.03 -2.86 -7.16
N ALA A 8 3.95 -4.00 -7.84
CA ALA A 8 2.67 -4.59 -8.24
C ALA A 8 1.93 -5.17 -7.03
N GLY A 9 0.62 -5.02 -7.01
CA GLY A 9 -0.26 -5.76 -6.12
C GLY A 9 -0.61 -7.14 -6.71
N THR A 10 -1.38 -7.94 -5.95
CA THR A 10 -1.91 -9.22 -6.42
C THR A 10 -2.98 -8.98 -7.48
N ASN A 11 -2.88 -9.67 -8.62
CA ASN A 11 -3.80 -9.49 -9.76
C ASN A 11 -5.15 -10.19 -9.56
N ASP A 12 -5.23 -11.21 -8.72
CA ASP A 12 -6.44 -11.99 -8.49
C ASP A 12 -7.12 -11.61 -7.17
N PHE A 13 -8.29 -10.97 -7.30
CA PHE A 13 -9.05 -10.48 -6.17
C PHE A 13 -9.72 -11.61 -5.37
N LYS A 14 -9.96 -12.77 -5.98
CA LYS A 14 -10.48 -13.95 -5.28
C LYS A 14 -9.46 -14.49 -4.29
N ASP A 15 -8.19 -14.39 -4.62
CA ASP A 15 -7.08 -14.79 -3.76
C ASP A 15 -6.89 -13.80 -2.60
N ILE A 16 -7.20 -12.51 -2.82
CA ILE A 16 -7.12 -11.49 -1.76
C ILE A 16 -8.07 -11.80 -0.60
N GLN A 17 -9.28 -12.33 -0.82
CA GLN A 17 -10.18 -12.68 0.29
C GLN A 17 -9.71 -13.89 1.12
N GLN A 18 -9.11 -14.87 0.48
CA GLN A 18 -8.47 -16.01 1.17
C GLN A 18 -7.12 -15.57 1.78
N ASP A 19 -6.39 -14.73 1.07
CA ASP A 19 -5.06 -14.28 1.47
C ASP A 19 -5.10 -13.13 2.48
N ILE A 20 -6.17 -12.33 2.55
CA ILE A 20 -6.26 -11.23 3.54
C ILE A 20 -6.14 -11.77 4.96
N SER A 21 -6.76 -12.90 5.29
CA SER A 21 -6.60 -13.51 6.62
C SER A 21 -5.20 -14.08 6.83
N GLN A 22 -4.57 -14.65 5.82
CA GLN A 22 -3.17 -15.08 5.82
C GLN A 22 -2.22 -13.88 5.75
N PHE A 23 -2.58 -12.87 4.98
CA PHE A 23 -1.82 -11.64 4.80
C PHE A 23 -1.70 -10.80 6.08
N LEU A 24 -2.77 -10.71 6.84
CA LEU A 24 -2.81 -9.97 8.12
C LEU A 24 -2.20 -10.77 9.27
N GLY A 25 -2.14 -12.10 9.16
CA GLY A 25 -1.61 -12.98 10.21
C GLY A 25 -0.20 -13.50 9.98
N THR A 26 0.16 -13.82 8.75
CA THR A 26 1.40 -14.52 8.40
C THR A 26 1.96 -14.12 7.04
N GLY A 27 1.58 -12.96 6.50
CA GLY A 27 2.07 -12.47 5.21
C GLY A 27 3.58 -12.63 5.17
N PRO A 28 4.17 -13.14 4.07
CA PRO A 28 5.55 -13.55 4.06
C PRO A 28 6.42 -12.33 4.36
N ALA A 29 6.97 -12.26 5.56
CA ALA A 29 8.01 -11.32 5.93
C ALA A 29 9.13 -11.28 4.87
N SER A 30 9.27 -12.38 4.12
CA SER A 30 10.14 -12.50 2.94
C SER A 30 9.81 -11.51 1.81
N GLN A 31 8.54 -11.27 1.46
CA GLN A 31 8.19 -10.31 0.40
C GLN A 31 8.53 -8.88 0.80
N TYR A 32 8.20 -8.50 2.02
CA TYR A 32 8.57 -7.20 2.56
C TYR A 32 10.09 -7.04 2.68
N GLY A 33 10.80 -8.08 3.12
CA GLY A 33 12.26 -8.09 3.19
C GLY A 33 12.91 -7.94 1.82
N ILE A 34 12.41 -8.64 0.80
CA ILE A 34 12.86 -8.50 -0.59
C ILE A 34 12.59 -7.08 -1.10
N ALA A 35 11.39 -6.54 -0.88
CA ALA A 35 11.04 -5.19 -1.30
C ALA A 35 11.95 -4.14 -0.66
N VAL A 36 12.22 -4.24 0.65
CA VAL A 36 13.13 -3.34 1.36
C VAL A 36 14.56 -3.45 0.81
N SER A 37 15.03 -4.67 0.51
CA SER A 37 16.35 -4.87 -0.10
C SER A 37 16.44 -4.20 -1.48
N LEU A 38 15.43 -4.39 -2.33
CA LEU A 38 15.33 -3.73 -3.64
C LEU A 38 15.27 -2.19 -3.51
N GLY A 39 14.51 -1.69 -2.54
CA GLY A 39 14.41 -0.27 -2.27
C GLY A 39 15.75 0.37 -1.86
N ARG A 40 16.53 -0.33 -1.04
CA ARG A 40 17.88 0.11 -0.66
C ARG A 40 18.85 0.11 -1.86
N GLN A 41 18.76 -0.90 -2.72
CA GLN A 41 19.54 -0.94 -3.96
C GLN A 41 19.14 0.20 -4.90
N PHE A 42 17.83 0.46 -5.05
CA PHE A 42 17.29 1.58 -5.82
C PHE A 42 17.76 2.92 -5.26
N ALA A 43 17.74 3.10 -3.95
CA ALA A 43 18.24 4.30 -3.28
C ALA A 43 19.70 4.56 -3.61
N SER A 44 20.55 3.53 -3.55
CA SER A 44 21.99 3.61 -3.83
C SER A 44 22.29 3.82 -5.31
N LEU A 45 21.58 3.11 -6.21
CA LEU A 45 21.80 3.20 -7.65
C LEU A 45 21.49 4.57 -8.22
N TYR A 46 20.49 5.24 -7.66
CA TYR A 46 20.03 6.56 -8.08
C TYR A 46 20.32 7.64 -7.03
N ASP A 47 21.45 7.52 -6.34
CA ASP A 47 21.86 8.55 -5.38
C ASP A 47 22.02 9.91 -6.07
N GLY A 48 21.60 10.99 -5.40
CA GLY A 48 21.61 12.35 -5.95
C GLY A 48 20.45 12.66 -6.91
N TYR A 49 19.58 11.70 -7.26
CA TYR A 49 18.40 11.93 -8.09
C TYR A 49 17.11 11.93 -7.25
N GLU A 50 16.08 12.61 -7.77
CA GLU A 50 14.73 12.50 -7.22
C GLU A 50 14.20 11.08 -7.40
N LYS A 51 13.61 10.54 -6.35
CA LYS A 51 13.10 9.17 -6.29
C LYS A 51 11.72 9.14 -5.68
N THR A 52 10.85 8.32 -6.25
CA THR A 52 9.50 8.07 -5.73
C THR A 52 9.19 6.58 -5.77
N ILE A 53 8.51 6.08 -4.75
CA ILE A 53 8.03 4.70 -4.69
C ILE A 53 6.53 4.71 -4.86
N VAL A 54 5.99 3.79 -5.67
CA VAL A 54 4.54 3.70 -5.88
C VAL A 54 4.04 2.28 -5.72
N GLY A 55 2.79 2.13 -5.27
CA GLY A 55 2.20 0.81 -5.16
C GLY A 55 0.69 0.82 -4.90
N HIS A 56 0.01 -0.25 -5.31
CA HIS A 56 -1.41 -0.47 -5.11
C HIS A 56 -1.63 -1.75 -4.31
N SER A 57 -2.58 -1.75 -3.40
CA SER A 57 -2.97 -2.93 -2.61
C SER A 57 -1.76 -3.49 -1.84
N LEU A 58 -1.41 -4.77 -2.01
CA LEU A 58 -0.18 -5.35 -1.46
C LEU A 58 1.06 -4.56 -1.85
N GLY A 59 1.18 -4.17 -3.14
CA GLY A 59 2.28 -3.34 -3.61
C GLY A 59 2.35 -1.99 -2.89
N GLY A 60 1.20 -1.45 -2.46
CA GLY A 60 1.13 -0.27 -1.60
C GLY A 60 1.73 -0.51 -0.21
N GLY A 61 1.48 -1.67 0.39
CA GLY A 61 2.12 -2.09 1.64
C GLY A 61 3.64 -2.24 1.49
N LEU A 62 4.10 -2.87 0.40
CA LEU A 62 5.52 -3.01 0.09
C LEU A 62 6.19 -1.63 -0.10
N ALA A 63 5.54 -0.73 -0.86
CA ALA A 63 6.00 0.65 -1.07
C ALA A 63 6.14 1.40 0.26
N THR A 64 5.17 1.24 1.16
CA THR A 64 5.21 1.83 2.51
C THR A 64 6.40 1.31 3.31
N ALA A 65 6.64 -0.01 3.31
CA ALA A 65 7.78 -0.60 4.04
C ALA A 65 9.13 -0.08 3.51
N VAL A 66 9.25 0.05 2.19
CA VAL A 66 10.46 0.60 1.56
C VAL A 66 10.65 2.06 1.95
N SER A 67 9.59 2.89 1.86
CA SER A 67 9.66 4.30 2.28
C SER A 67 10.08 4.44 3.75
N MET A 68 9.50 3.65 4.65
CA MET A 68 9.88 3.64 6.07
C MET A 68 11.33 3.22 6.32
N SER A 69 11.91 2.41 5.42
CA SER A 69 13.28 1.89 5.54
C SER A 69 14.33 2.76 4.86
N THR A 70 13.95 3.62 3.92
CA THR A 70 14.86 4.39 3.06
C THR A 70 14.62 5.89 3.07
N ASP A 71 13.51 6.34 3.67
CA ASP A 71 13.01 7.72 3.66
C ASP A 71 12.67 8.28 2.26
N ILE A 72 12.64 7.42 1.23
CA ILE A 72 12.19 7.81 -0.11
C ILE A 72 10.68 8.04 -0.08
N PRO A 73 10.15 9.16 -0.64
CA PRO A 73 8.72 9.40 -0.72
C PRO A 73 7.97 8.26 -1.39
N ALA A 74 6.81 7.88 -0.85
CA ALA A 74 5.94 6.89 -1.44
C ALA A 74 4.52 7.42 -1.66
N ILE A 75 3.93 7.04 -2.78
CA ILE A 75 2.52 7.26 -3.11
C ILE A 75 1.85 5.90 -3.24
N THR A 76 0.81 5.68 -2.45
CA THR A 76 0.13 4.38 -2.42
C THR A 76 -1.36 4.54 -2.71
N PHE A 77 -1.95 3.49 -3.28
CA PHE A 77 -3.37 3.45 -3.62
C PHE A 77 -4.01 2.22 -2.98
N ASN A 78 -5.05 2.42 -2.17
CA ASN A 78 -5.71 1.37 -1.39
C ASN A 78 -4.68 0.39 -0.77
N PRO A 79 -3.66 0.87 -0.05
CA PRO A 79 -2.57 0.03 0.39
C PRO A 79 -3.00 -0.98 1.46
N ALA A 80 -2.39 -2.16 1.45
CA ALA A 80 -2.47 -3.08 2.56
C ALA A 80 -1.64 -2.56 3.74
N ALA A 81 -2.23 -2.50 4.93
CA ALA A 81 -1.51 -2.14 6.15
C ALA A 81 -0.57 -3.28 6.58
N MET A 82 0.57 -2.92 7.14
CA MET A 82 1.50 -3.89 7.74
C MET A 82 1.11 -4.20 9.19
N THR A 83 1.31 -5.46 9.59
CA THR A 83 1.21 -5.84 11.01
C THR A 83 2.38 -5.30 11.82
N GLU A 84 2.20 -5.10 13.12
CA GLU A 84 3.30 -4.73 14.01
C GLU A 84 4.41 -5.79 14.00
N HIS A 85 4.06 -7.07 13.86
CA HIS A 85 5.01 -8.16 13.71
C HIS A 85 5.90 -7.98 12.46
N THR A 86 5.31 -7.66 11.31
CA THR A 86 6.06 -7.38 10.08
C THR A 86 6.97 -6.17 10.25
N LYS A 87 6.50 -5.09 10.87
CA LYS A 87 7.32 -3.90 11.16
C LYS A 87 8.50 -4.24 12.06
N ALA A 88 8.29 -5.08 13.10
CA ALA A 88 9.36 -5.52 13.99
C ALA A 88 10.42 -6.36 13.26
N GLN A 89 9.99 -7.29 12.41
CA GLN A 89 10.91 -8.10 11.60
C GLN A 89 11.76 -7.27 10.64
N LEU A 90 11.21 -6.16 10.13
CA LEU A 90 11.92 -5.23 9.24
C LEU A 90 12.77 -4.19 10.02
N GLY A 91 12.65 -4.13 11.33
CA GLY A 91 13.33 -3.14 12.16
C GLY A 91 12.80 -1.72 12.02
N ILE A 92 11.54 -1.55 11.57
CA ILE A 92 10.90 -0.25 11.30
C ILE A 92 9.75 0.07 12.28
N GLN A 93 9.60 -0.69 13.35
CA GLN A 93 8.53 -0.51 14.35
C GLN A 93 8.59 0.86 15.06
N ASN A 94 9.76 1.48 15.15
CA ASN A 94 9.97 2.76 15.82
C ASN A 94 10.04 3.96 14.84
N VAL A 95 9.74 3.75 13.56
CA VAL A 95 9.72 4.84 12.58
C VAL A 95 8.46 5.67 12.78
N THR A 96 8.63 6.90 13.32
CA THR A 96 7.52 7.82 13.63
C THR A 96 7.24 8.82 12.52
N ARG A 97 8.21 9.08 11.64
CA ARG A 97 8.05 9.95 10.47
C ARG A 97 8.08 9.11 9.21
N THR A 98 7.12 9.34 8.33
CA THR A 98 7.06 8.64 7.05
C THR A 98 6.72 9.63 5.93
N ASN A 99 7.41 9.50 4.81
CA ASN A 99 7.14 10.25 3.58
C ASN A 99 6.12 9.50 2.70
N VAL A 100 5.03 8.99 3.31
CA VAL A 100 4.01 8.21 2.61
C VAL A 100 2.74 9.03 2.45
N THR A 101 2.24 9.11 1.22
CA THR A 101 0.93 9.64 0.89
C THR A 101 0.04 8.51 0.40
N ASN A 102 -1.02 8.22 1.16
CA ASN A 102 -1.99 7.18 0.83
C ASN A 102 -3.23 7.81 0.19
N TYR A 103 -3.70 7.21 -0.89
CA TYR A 103 -5.01 7.48 -1.50
C TYR A 103 -5.89 6.27 -1.30
N VAL A 104 -6.97 6.42 -0.53
CA VAL A 104 -7.86 5.32 -0.14
C VAL A 104 -9.28 5.61 -0.59
N VAL A 105 -9.86 4.72 -1.36
CA VAL A 105 -11.27 4.82 -1.73
C VAL A 105 -12.11 4.39 -0.53
N ALA A 106 -12.98 5.29 -0.05
CA ALA A 106 -13.80 5.03 1.12
C ALA A 106 -14.73 3.82 0.89
N GLY A 107 -14.73 2.88 1.84
CA GLY A 107 -15.56 1.66 1.77
C GLY A 107 -14.99 0.53 0.89
N GLU A 108 -13.75 0.65 0.40
CA GLU A 108 -13.09 -0.47 -0.24
C GLU A 108 -12.71 -1.56 0.80
N PRO A 109 -12.59 -2.85 0.39
CA PRO A 109 -12.51 -3.95 1.35
C PRO A 109 -11.33 -3.88 2.34
N LEU A 110 -10.16 -3.41 1.90
CA LEU A 110 -8.99 -3.33 2.79
C LEU A 110 -9.19 -2.23 3.84
N SER A 111 -9.74 -1.06 3.47
CA SER A 111 -9.98 0.02 4.44
C SER A 111 -11.01 -0.37 5.49
N VAL A 112 -12.05 -1.12 5.10
CA VAL A 112 -13.03 -1.66 6.05
C VAL A 112 -12.37 -2.65 7.01
N LEU A 113 -11.58 -3.59 6.49
CA LEU A 113 -10.89 -4.59 7.30
C LEU A 113 -9.84 -3.96 8.23
N GLN A 114 -9.08 -2.98 7.76
CA GLN A 114 -8.10 -2.25 8.54
C GLN A 114 -8.75 -1.49 9.71
N ASN A 115 -9.92 -0.89 9.47
CA ASN A 115 -10.68 -0.25 10.52
C ASN A 115 -11.17 -1.24 11.60
N ILE A 116 -11.67 -2.42 11.18
CA ILE A 116 -12.11 -3.48 12.11
C ILE A 116 -10.93 -4.02 12.91
N THR A 117 -9.78 -4.21 12.28
CA THR A 117 -8.58 -4.75 12.93
C THR A 117 -7.74 -3.68 13.64
N ARG A 118 -8.15 -2.40 13.58
CA ARG A 118 -7.41 -1.26 14.12
C ARG A 118 -5.99 -1.11 13.55
N MET A 119 -5.77 -1.58 12.34
CA MET A 119 -4.50 -1.40 11.64
C MET A 119 -4.45 0.00 11.02
N HIS A 120 -3.40 0.75 11.33
CA HIS A 120 -3.21 2.09 10.83
C HIS A 120 -2.24 2.11 9.66
N LEU A 121 -2.58 2.91 8.64
CA LEU A 121 -1.67 3.21 7.54
C LEU A 121 -0.66 4.26 8.00
N PRO A 122 0.65 4.01 7.85
CA PRO A 122 1.65 5.04 8.08
C PRO A 122 1.52 6.19 7.08
N GLY A 123 1.80 7.42 7.51
CA GLY A 123 1.81 8.60 6.65
C GLY A 123 0.47 9.33 6.55
N ASN A 124 0.35 10.17 5.54
CA ASN A 124 -0.85 10.97 5.30
C ASN A 124 -1.87 10.19 4.46
N THR A 125 -3.11 10.10 4.90
CA THR A 125 -4.17 9.38 4.19
C THR A 125 -5.22 10.34 3.66
N ASN A 126 -5.44 10.30 2.35
CA ASN A 126 -6.47 11.03 1.62
C ASN A 126 -7.58 10.06 1.24
N PHE A 127 -8.79 10.29 1.75
CA PHE A 127 -9.95 9.48 1.40
C PHE A 127 -10.63 10.02 0.16
N ILE A 128 -10.88 9.13 -0.80
CA ILE A 128 -11.59 9.42 -2.04
C ILE A 128 -12.98 8.81 -1.94
N HIS A 129 -14.02 9.63 -2.11
CA HIS A 129 -15.41 9.18 -2.13
C HIS A 129 -15.87 8.95 -3.57
N VAL A 130 -16.32 7.74 -3.87
CA VAL A 130 -16.87 7.37 -5.18
C VAL A 130 -18.38 7.29 -5.08
N GLN A 131 -19.08 7.88 -6.04
CA GLN A 131 -20.52 7.66 -6.16
C GLN A 131 -20.78 6.20 -6.54
N ASN A 132 -21.65 5.52 -5.79
CA ASN A 132 -21.97 4.13 -6.00
C ASN A 132 -22.66 3.94 -7.36
N SER A 133 -22.08 3.10 -8.20
CA SER A 133 -22.62 2.77 -9.54
C SER A 133 -23.51 1.53 -9.56
N SER A 134 -23.64 0.83 -8.45
CA SER A 134 -24.43 -0.40 -8.32
C SER A 134 -25.28 -0.38 -7.04
N SER A 135 -26.45 -1.00 -7.10
CA SER A 135 -27.30 -1.25 -5.91
C SER A 135 -26.73 -2.31 -4.96
N ASN A 136 -25.72 -3.08 -5.41
CA ASN A 136 -25.09 -4.10 -4.59
C ASN A 136 -23.83 -3.53 -3.90
N PRO A 137 -23.84 -3.40 -2.55
CA PRO A 137 -22.73 -2.82 -1.82
C PRO A 137 -21.41 -3.62 -1.94
N PHE A 138 -21.48 -4.95 -2.09
CA PHE A 138 -20.31 -5.78 -2.30
C PHE A 138 -19.63 -5.48 -3.65
N VAL A 139 -20.41 -5.36 -4.73
CA VAL A 139 -19.88 -5.02 -6.07
C VAL A 139 -19.23 -3.65 -6.04
N ASN A 140 -19.83 -2.68 -5.36
CA ASN A 140 -19.26 -1.34 -5.21
C ASN A 140 -17.95 -1.37 -4.44
N SER A 141 -17.90 -2.10 -3.33
CA SER A 141 -16.69 -2.24 -2.52
C SER A 141 -15.53 -2.86 -3.33
N PHE A 142 -15.79 -3.93 -4.09
CA PHE A 142 -14.80 -4.57 -4.94
C PHE A 142 -14.31 -3.66 -6.09
N ASN A 143 -15.23 -2.96 -6.74
CA ASN A 143 -14.87 -2.01 -7.79
C ASN A 143 -14.06 -0.83 -7.23
N ALA A 144 -14.36 -0.38 -6.03
CA ALA A 144 -13.62 0.67 -5.33
C ALA A 144 -12.15 0.31 -5.08
N HIS A 145 -11.84 -0.98 -4.89
CA HIS A 145 -10.45 -1.43 -4.68
C HIS A 145 -9.62 -1.42 -5.97
N LYS A 146 -10.21 -1.52 -7.14
CA LYS A 146 -9.47 -1.62 -8.40
C LYS A 146 -8.67 -0.36 -8.70
N ILE A 147 -7.44 -0.52 -9.17
CA ILE A 147 -6.59 0.61 -9.60
C ILE A 147 -7.23 1.41 -10.76
N SER A 148 -8.04 0.75 -11.60
CA SER A 148 -8.78 1.42 -12.66
C SER A 148 -9.76 2.46 -12.12
N THR A 149 -10.44 2.19 -11.01
CA THR A 149 -11.33 3.14 -10.35
C THR A 149 -10.55 4.35 -9.84
N ILE A 150 -9.43 4.12 -9.16
CA ILE A 150 -8.58 5.18 -8.64
C ILE A 150 -8.06 6.08 -9.76
N LYS A 151 -7.61 5.49 -10.88
CA LYS A 151 -7.08 6.20 -12.03
C LYS A 151 -8.06 7.23 -12.62
N HIS A 152 -9.36 6.98 -12.54
CA HIS A 152 -10.39 7.90 -13.01
C HIS A 152 -10.71 9.05 -12.02
N LEU A 153 -10.29 8.91 -10.76
CA LEU A 153 -10.60 9.86 -9.69
C LEU A 153 -9.46 10.85 -9.42
N LEU A 154 -8.26 10.57 -9.93
CA LEU A 154 -7.13 11.47 -9.78
C LEU A 154 -7.25 12.64 -10.76
N PRO A 155 -6.93 13.87 -10.35
CA PRO A 155 -6.85 15.02 -11.24
C PRO A 155 -5.82 14.75 -12.34
N ARG A 156 -6.15 15.17 -13.57
CA ARG A 156 -5.26 15.11 -14.73
C ARG A 156 -4.28 16.26 -14.68
#